data_80823fa8880571f6541039d1df006523
#
_entry.id   80823fa8880571f6541039d1df006523
#
_cell.length_a   1.000
_cell.length_b   1.000
_cell.length_c   1.000
_cell.angle_alpha   90.00
_cell.angle_beta   90.00
_cell.angle_gamma   90.00
#
_symmetry.space_group_name_H-M   'P 1'
#
loop_
_entity.id
_entity.type
_entity.pdbx_description
1 polymer ?
#
loop_
_entity_poly.entity_id
_entity_poly.type
_entity_poly.pdbx_seq_one_letter_code
_entity_poly.pdbx_strand_id
1 'polypeptide(L)' 'MQVEVHLLDYLAWRAGCACLSDLHRLGPGQRTRLCQALAELAPGCAPQREWDDTVAYLTGGPPAPSPEAAQAALLAWLA' A
#
# COMPACT_ATOMS: atom_id res chain seq x y z
N MET A 1 -1.06 -24.50 -1.10
CA MET A 1 -1.79 -23.72 -0.08
C MET A 1 -1.65 -22.25 -0.36
N GLN A 2 -2.74 -21.55 -0.32
CA GLN A 2 -2.72 -20.11 -0.54
C GLN A 2 -2.83 -19.39 0.78
N VAL A 3 -1.92 -18.45 1.01
CA VAL A 3 -1.95 -17.60 2.20
C VAL A 3 -2.55 -16.27 1.78
N GLU A 4 -3.67 -15.91 2.38
CA GLU A 4 -4.29 -14.63 2.13
C GLU A 4 -3.73 -13.61 3.10
N VAL A 5 -3.14 -12.57 2.54
CA VAL A 5 -2.54 -11.49 3.30
C VAL A 5 -3.21 -10.19 2.88
N HIS A 6 -3.62 -9.39 3.85
CA HIS A 6 -4.19 -8.08 3.55
C HIS A 6 -3.16 -7.23 2.80
N LEU A 7 -3.62 -6.40 1.88
CA LEU A 7 -2.75 -5.55 1.08
C LEU A 7 -1.79 -4.72 1.95
N LEU A 8 -2.28 -4.17 3.08
CA LEU A 8 -1.44 -3.41 4.00
C LEU A 8 -0.31 -4.25 4.58
N ASP A 9 -0.60 -5.48 4.97
CA ASP A 9 0.42 -6.37 5.53
C ASP A 9 1.48 -6.71 4.48
N TYR A 10 1.04 -6.97 3.26
CA TYR A 10 1.94 -7.24 2.15
C TYR A 10 2.87 -6.05 1.88
N LEU A 11 2.31 -4.84 1.84
CA LEU A 11 3.08 -3.64 1.60
C LEU A 11 4.07 -3.35 2.73
N ALA A 12 3.65 -3.57 3.96
CA ALA A 12 4.54 -3.42 5.12
C ALA A 12 5.72 -4.37 5.02
N TRP A 13 5.45 -5.62 4.68
CA TRP A 13 6.50 -6.63 4.51
C TRP A 13 7.47 -6.23 3.39
N ARG A 14 6.95 -5.80 2.24
CA ARG A 14 7.77 -5.39 1.10
C ARG A 14 8.62 -4.16 1.43
N ALA A 15 8.12 -3.27 2.26
CA ALA A 15 8.85 -2.08 2.69
C ALA A 15 9.88 -2.37 3.77
N GLY A 16 9.88 -3.58 4.33
CA GLY A 16 10.80 -3.93 5.40
C GLY A 16 10.34 -3.45 6.76
N CYS A 17 9.05 -3.28 6.96
CA CYS A 17 8.47 -2.83 8.23
C CYS A 17 8.20 -4.02 9.15
N ALA A 18 8.51 -3.86 10.44
CA ALA A 18 8.24 -4.90 11.43
C ALA A 18 6.75 -4.96 11.80
N CYS A 19 6.04 -3.83 11.71
CA CYS A 19 4.62 -3.75 12.01
C CYS A 19 3.97 -2.66 11.14
N LEU A 20 2.63 -2.64 11.12
CA LEU A 20 1.90 -1.71 10.27
C LEU A 20 2.18 -0.25 10.60
N SER A 21 2.34 0.06 11.88
CA SER A 21 2.60 1.45 12.30
C SER A 21 3.90 2.01 11.74
N ASP A 22 4.85 1.15 11.36
CA ASP A 22 6.09 1.59 10.73
C ASP A 22 5.85 2.22 9.36
N LEU A 23 4.71 1.92 8.72
CA LEU A 23 4.34 2.58 7.46
C LEU A 23 4.14 4.09 7.61
N HIS A 24 3.91 4.58 8.81
CA HIS A 24 3.81 6.01 9.11
C HIS A 24 5.17 6.64 9.43
N ARG A 25 6.25 5.84 9.47
CA ARG A 25 7.58 6.30 9.86
C ARG A 25 8.64 5.76 8.90
N LEU A 26 8.35 5.87 7.62
CA LEU A 26 9.24 5.30 6.61
C LEU A 26 10.53 6.09 6.49
N GLY A 27 11.66 5.38 6.56
CA GLY A 27 12.94 5.92 6.16
C GLY A 27 13.04 5.98 4.63
N PRO A 28 14.08 6.65 4.08
CA PRO A 28 14.21 6.79 2.62
C PRO A 28 14.24 5.46 1.88
N GLY A 29 14.98 4.48 2.40
CA GLY A 29 15.04 3.15 1.76
C GLY A 29 13.72 2.41 1.80
N GLN A 30 13.00 2.50 2.93
CA GLN A 30 11.70 1.88 3.08
C GLN A 30 10.67 2.52 2.15
N ARG A 31 10.70 3.84 2.02
CA ARG A 31 9.83 4.57 1.12
C ARG A 31 10.03 4.13 -0.33
N THR A 32 11.28 3.98 -0.75
CA THR A 32 11.62 3.50 -2.09
C THR A 32 11.07 2.08 -2.32
N ARG A 33 11.25 1.19 -1.34
CA ARG A 33 10.73 -0.19 -1.44
C ARG A 33 9.22 -0.21 -1.53
N LEU A 34 8.55 0.64 -0.76
CA LEU A 34 7.09 0.73 -0.81
C LEU A 34 6.61 1.21 -2.18
N CYS A 35 7.26 2.23 -2.73
CA CYS A 35 6.95 2.71 -4.07
C CYS A 35 7.13 1.60 -5.11
N GLN A 36 8.23 0.86 -5.03
CA GLN A 36 8.48 -0.25 -5.95
C GLN A 36 7.42 -1.32 -5.84
N ALA A 37 7.04 -1.68 -4.61
CA ALA A 37 6.02 -2.69 -4.38
C ALA A 37 4.67 -2.26 -4.98
N LEU A 38 4.29 -1.01 -4.75
CA LEU A 38 3.04 -0.47 -5.30
C LEU A 38 3.06 -0.44 -6.83
N ALA A 39 4.18 -0.06 -7.42
CA ALA A 39 4.29 0.02 -8.88
C ALA A 39 4.25 -1.37 -9.53
N GLU A 40 4.72 -2.39 -8.84
CA GLU A 40 4.74 -3.76 -9.36
C GLU A 40 3.41 -4.47 -9.23
N LEU A 41 2.51 -4.01 -8.35
CA LEU A 41 1.24 -4.66 -8.12
C LEU A 41 0.27 -4.45 -9.28
N ALA A 42 -0.45 -5.52 -9.62
CA ALA A 42 -1.62 -5.39 -10.47
C ALA A 42 -2.77 -4.84 -9.62
N PRO A 43 -3.50 -3.82 -10.10
CA PRO A 43 -4.60 -3.27 -9.29
C PRO A 43 -5.65 -4.31 -8.87
N GLY A 44 -5.86 -5.33 -9.69
CA GLY A 44 -6.81 -6.41 -9.38
C GLY A 44 -6.31 -7.44 -8.39
N CYS A 45 -5.09 -7.30 -7.86
CA CYS A 45 -4.52 -8.28 -6.93
C CYS A 45 -5.22 -8.29 -5.56
N ALA A 46 -5.96 -7.22 -5.23
CA ALA A 46 -6.67 -7.10 -3.98
C ALA A 46 -8.04 -6.50 -4.23
N PRO A 47 -9.06 -6.82 -3.39
CA PRO A 47 -10.38 -6.23 -3.54
C PRO A 47 -10.37 -4.74 -3.23
N GLN A 48 -11.37 -4.03 -3.74
CA GLN A 48 -11.50 -2.58 -3.56
C GLN A 48 -11.41 -2.17 -2.10
N ARG A 49 -12.04 -2.93 -1.19
CA ARG A 49 -12.04 -2.59 0.23
C ARG A 49 -10.63 -2.54 0.83
N GLU A 50 -9.74 -3.41 0.36
CA GLU A 50 -8.36 -3.42 0.86
C GLU A 50 -7.59 -2.21 0.33
N TRP A 51 -7.85 -1.80 -0.90
CA TRP A 51 -7.29 -0.56 -1.42
C TRP A 51 -7.82 0.65 -0.63
N ASP A 52 -9.12 0.63 -0.29
CA ASP A 52 -9.73 1.70 0.52
C ASP A 52 -9.05 1.77 1.89
N ASP A 53 -8.87 0.62 2.53
CA ASP A 53 -8.19 0.55 3.83
C ASP A 53 -6.76 1.06 3.73
N THR A 54 -6.06 0.71 2.66
CA THR A 54 -4.68 1.12 2.45
C THR A 54 -4.57 2.63 2.28
N VAL A 55 -5.43 3.23 1.46
CA VAL A 55 -5.45 4.68 1.28
C VAL A 55 -5.75 5.37 2.60
N ALA A 56 -6.76 4.91 3.32
CA ALA A 56 -7.13 5.51 4.60
C ALA A 56 -6.00 5.41 5.61
N TYR A 57 -5.36 4.26 5.70
CA TYR A 57 -4.30 4.03 6.67
C TYR A 57 -3.05 4.86 6.37
N LEU A 58 -2.64 4.92 5.11
CA LEU A 58 -1.39 5.59 4.72
C LEU A 58 -1.57 7.10 4.58
N THR A 59 -2.65 7.54 3.97
CA THR A 59 -2.83 8.96 3.67
C THR A 59 -3.84 9.66 4.56
N GLY A 60 -4.73 8.91 5.20
CA GLY A 60 -5.82 9.48 5.97
C GLY A 60 -6.92 10.12 5.11
N GLY A 61 -6.82 9.96 3.79
CA GLY A 61 -7.76 10.56 2.85
C GLY A 61 -8.95 9.65 2.52
N PRO A 62 -9.87 10.15 1.70
CA PRO A 62 -11.03 9.38 1.28
C PRO A 62 -10.63 8.26 0.33
N PRO A 63 -11.46 7.20 0.22
CA PRO A 63 -11.17 6.10 -0.69
C PRO A 63 -11.22 6.57 -2.14
N ALA A 64 -10.41 5.94 -2.97
CA ALA A 64 -10.42 6.18 -4.40
C ALA A 64 -11.53 5.37 -5.07
N PRO A 65 -11.99 5.77 -6.26
CA PRO A 65 -13.13 5.11 -6.92
C PRO A 65 -12.80 3.72 -7.49
N SER A 66 -11.53 3.38 -7.62
CA SER A 66 -11.12 2.08 -8.18
C SER A 66 -9.75 1.68 -7.65
N PRO A 67 -9.37 0.39 -7.77
CA PRO A 67 -8.02 -0.03 -7.40
C PRO A 67 -6.94 0.72 -8.18
N GLU A 68 -7.14 0.97 -9.46
CA GLU A 68 -6.21 1.72 -10.29
C GLU A 68 -6.01 3.14 -9.78
N ALA A 69 -7.11 3.80 -9.43
CA ALA A 69 -7.06 5.15 -8.89
C ALA A 69 -6.39 5.17 -7.52
N ALA A 70 -6.63 4.16 -6.69
CA ALA A 70 -6.01 4.04 -5.39
C ALA A 70 -4.49 3.86 -5.53
N GLN A 71 -4.07 2.99 -6.43
CA GLN A 71 -2.64 2.77 -6.69
C GLN A 71 -1.97 4.07 -7.14
N ALA A 72 -2.59 4.77 -8.07
CA ALA A 72 -2.05 6.05 -8.57
C ALA A 72 -1.98 7.10 -7.46
N ALA A 73 -3.00 7.17 -6.62
CA ALA A 73 -3.04 8.12 -5.50
C ALA A 73 -1.93 7.83 -4.48
N LEU A 74 -1.71 6.55 -4.17
CA LEU A 74 -0.67 6.15 -3.23
C LEU A 74 0.72 6.45 -3.78
N LEU A 75 0.97 6.18 -5.06
CA LEU A 75 2.24 6.48 -5.69
C LEU A 75 2.51 7.98 -5.71
N ALA A 76 1.49 8.78 -6.00
CA ALA A 76 1.61 10.23 -5.99
C ALA A 76 1.89 10.76 -4.58
N TRP A 77 1.26 10.17 -3.57
CA TRP A 77 1.45 10.56 -2.18
C TRP A 77 2.87 10.26 -1.71
N LEU A 78 3.45 9.16 -2.18
CA LEU A 78 4.82 8.77 -1.82
C LEU A 78 5.90 9.51 -2.60
N ALA A 79 5.54 10.11 -3.70
CA ALA A 79 6.50 10.79 -4.58
C ALA A 79 7.14 12.03 -3.94
#